data_f34c05b0701028b3091209f48da542c0
#
_entry.id   f34c05b0701028b3091209f48da542c0
#
_cell.length_a   1.000
_cell.length_b   1.000
_cell.length_c   1.000
_cell.angle_alpha   90.00
_cell.angle_beta   90.00
_cell.angle_gamma   90.00
#
_symmetry.space_group_name_H-M   'P 1'
#
loop_
_entity.id
_entity.type
_entity.pdbx_description
1 polymer ?
#
loop_
_entity_poly.entity_id
_entity_poly.type
_entity_poly.pdbx_seq_one_letter_code
_entity_poly.pdbx_strand_id
1 'polypeptide(L)'
;RALLLGHWGAIFLPVMILNLVSLAIIWHRLGELPNLEELFIHTLGTALLLFWYTTIQLLASSWAKDLGSSVAIGLGVWMIFTLLWLVLTTVVAGLSGVGVEDLNSKDYVRIDAIMDLFSPNGVYHHLLEMPLSDVDRGMSPALISLAAILWSIIPAYLFSRRIERLHP
;
A
#
# COMPACT_ATOMS: atom_id res chain seq x y z
N ARG A 1 -13.61 7.38 -14.90
CA ARG A 1 -12.92 8.29 -13.97
C ARG A 1 -13.83 8.67 -12.80
N ALA A 2 -15.03 9.16 -13.04
CA ALA A 2 -15.99 9.56 -11.99
C ALA A 2 -16.32 8.40 -11.02
N LEU A 3 -16.49 7.19 -11.52
CA LEU A 3 -16.77 5.99 -10.72
C LEU A 3 -15.62 5.68 -9.75
N LEU A 4 -14.36 5.73 -10.21
CA LEU A 4 -13.19 5.51 -9.38
C LEU A 4 -13.07 6.56 -8.27
N LEU A 5 -13.19 7.83 -8.63
CA LEU A 5 -13.11 8.93 -7.66
C LEU A 5 -14.26 8.91 -6.66
N GLY A 6 -15.47 8.55 -7.11
CA GLY A 6 -16.64 8.40 -6.24
C GLY A 6 -16.46 7.30 -5.20
N HIS A 7 -15.99 6.13 -5.60
CA HIS A 7 -15.72 5.01 -4.67
C HIS A 7 -14.54 5.33 -3.73
N TRP A 8 -13.46 5.89 -4.26
CA TRP A 8 -12.35 6.31 -3.43
C TRP A 8 -12.77 7.35 -2.40
N GLY A 9 -13.51 8.40 -2.80
CA GLY A 9 -13.97 9.43 -1.88
C GLY A 9 -14.93 8.91 -0.81
N ALA A 10 -15.81 7.96 -1.15
CA ALA A 10 -16.73 7.35 -0.20
C ALA A 10 -16.01 6.50 0.88
N ILE A 11 -14.88 5.90 0.53
CA ILE A 11 -14.05 5.13 1.48
C ILE A 11 -13.07 6.06 2.21
N PHE A 12 -12.48 7.01 1.50
CA PHE A 12 -11.45 7.90 2.01
C PHE A 12 -11.92 8.72 3.22
N LEU A 13 -13.07 9.39 3.13
CA LEU A 13 -13.54 10.28 4.19
C LEU A 13 -13.72 9.56 5.55
N PRO A 14 -14.48 8.46 5.67
CA PRO A 14 -14.66 7.79 6.95
C PRO A 14 -13.36 7.20 7.48
N VAL A 15 -12.52 6.63 6.62
CA VAL A 15 -11.24 6.05 7.04
C VAL A 15 -10.28 7.14 7.52
N MET A 16 -10.21 8.28 6.82
CA MET A 16 -9.37 9.40 7.24
C MET A 16 -9.83 10.01 8.56
N ILE A 17 -11.13 10.14 8.79
CA ILE A 17 -11.67 10.62 10.07
C ILE A 17 -11.24 9.67 11.20
N LEU A 18 -11.43 8.36 11.03
CA LEU A 18 -11.01 7.36 12.02
C LEU A 18 -9.49 7.39 12.26
N ASN A 19 -8.71 7.53 11.19
CA ASN A 19 -7.26 7.61 11.27
C ASN A 19 -6.83 8.85 12.06
N LEU A 20 -7.35 10.04 11.75
CA LEU A 20 -7.02 11.27 12.46
C LEU A 20 -7.44 11.23 13.93
N VAL A 21 -8.60 10.65 14.25
CA VAL A 21 -9.04 10.45 15.64
C VAL A 21 -8.09 9.51 16.38
N SER A 22 -7.68 8.41 15.74
CA SER A 22 -6.73 7.45 16.33
C SER A 22 -5.38 8.10 16.60
N LEU A 23 -4.86 8.88 15.63
CA LEU A 23 -3.63 9.64 15.80
C LEU A 23 -3.73 10.65 16.94
N ALA A 24 -4.82 11.41 17.02
CA ALA A 24 -5.04 12.38 18.10
C ALA A 24 -5.02 11.71 19.48
N ILE A 25 -5.61 10.52 19.61
CA ILE A 25 -5.59 9.72 20.84
C ILE A 25 -4.15 9.27 21.18
N ILE A 26 -3.40 8.77 20.19
CA ILE A 26 -2.02 8.31 20.36
C ILE A 26 -1.14 9.49 20.84
N TRP A 27 -1.18 10.62 20.15
CA TRP A 27 -0.40 11.80 20.51
C TRP A 27 -0.76 12.35 21.88
N HIS A 28 -2.06 12.39 22.20
CA HIS A 28 -2.48 12.77 23.55
C HIS A 28 -1.90 11.85 24.62
N ARG A 29 -1.77 10.55 24.34
CA ARG A 29 -1.19 9.56 25.27
C ARG A 29 0.33 9.67 25.38
N LEU A 30 1.01 9.96 24.30
CA LEU A 30 2.47 10.13 24.27
C LEU A 30 2.92 11.48 24.83
N GLY A 31 2.03 12.47 24.91
CA GLY A 31 2.36 13.84 25.36
C GLY A 31 3.17 14.63 24.33
N GLU A 32 3.32 14.13 23.12
CA GLU A 32 4.06 14.77 22.04
C GLU A 32 3.11 15.08 20.88
N LEU A 33 3.35 16.20 20.19
CA LEU A 33 2.64 16.51 18.96
C LEU A 33 3.53 16.13 17.77
N PRO A 34 2.95 15.54 16.70
CA PRO A 34 3.71 15.25 15.50
C PRO A 34 4.18 16.56 14.87
N ASN A 35 5.29 16.52 14.19
CA ASN A 35 5.65 17.62 13.32
C ASN A 35 4.74 17.64 12.06
N LEU A 36 4.68 18.78 11.39
CA LEU A 36 3.82 18.95 10.20
C LEU A 36 4.22 18.04 9.03
N GLU A 37 5.50 17.74 8.91
CA GLU A 37 6.03 16.85 7.88
C GLU A 37 5.55 15.41 8.08
N GLU A 38 5.68 14.88 9.29
CA GLU A 38 5.18 13.54 9.64
C GLU A 38 3.68 13.42 9.42
N LEU A 39 2.91 14.43 9.87
CA LEU A 39 1.47 14.47 9.66
C LEU A 39 1.10 14.48 8.17
N PHE A 40 1.81 15.29 7.38
CA PHE A 40 1.58 15.39 5.95
C PHE A 40 1.90 14.06 5.23
N ILE A 41 3.05 13.47 5.52
CA ILE A 41 3.48 12.20 4.90
C ILE A 41 2.54 11.07 5.30
N HIS A 42 2.14 10.99 6.57
CA HIS A 42 1.17 9.99 7.03
C HIS A 42 -0.19 10.15 6.33
N THR A 43 -0.69 11.39 6.25
CA THR A 43 -1.98 11.66 5.61
C THR A 43 -1.94 11.35 4.11
N LEU A 44 -0.90 11.81 3.43
CA LEU A 44 -0.71 11.54 2.00
C LEU A 44 -0.51 10.05 1.73
N GLY A 45 0.34 9.39 2.50
CA GLY A 45 0.58 7.94 2.39
C GLY A 45 -0.70 7.14 2.56
N THR A 46 -1.51 7.44 3.60
CA THR A 46 -2.81 6.80 3.82
C THR A 46 -3.77 7.05 2.66
N ALA A 47 -3.82 8.27 2.12
CA ALA A 47 -4.64 8.60 0.96
C ALA A 47 -4.24 7.80 -0.28
N LEU A 48 -2.94 7.66 -0.53
CA LEU A 48 -2.39 6.85 -1.62
C LEU A 48 -2.70 5.37 -1.43
N LEU A 49 -2.49 4.83 -0.23
CA LEU A 49 -2.79 3.43 0.08
C LEU A 49 -4.27 3.10 -0.18
N LEU A 50 -5.18 3.95 0.29
CA LEU A 50 -6.61 3.80 0.03
C LEU A 50 -6.94 3.89 -1.46
N PHE A 51 -6.29 4.80 -2.19
CA PHE A 51 -6.46 4.91 -3.64
C PHE A 51 -5.99 3.65 -4.36
N TRP A 52 -4.82 3.13 -4.02
CA TRP A 52 -4.27 1.91 -4.62
C TRP A 52 -5.17 0.71 -4.38
N TYR A 53 -5.56 0.46 -3.12
CA TYR A 53 -6.45 -0.66 -2.81
C TYR A 53 -7.82 -0.51 -3.49
N THR A 54 -8.42 0.67 -3.45
CA THR A 54 -9.70 0.91 -4.14
C THR A 54 -9.58 0.60 -5.63
N THR A 55 -8.52 1.06 -6.28
CA THR A 55 -8.31 0.86 -7.71
C THR A 55 -8.07 -0.61 -8.06
N ILE A 56 -7.22 -1.30 -7.27
CA ILE A 56 -6.94 -2.74 -7.45
C ILE A 56 -8.23 -3.56 -7.23
N GLN A 57 -8.99 -3.24 -6.18
CA GLN A 57 -10.25 -3.94 -5.86
C GLN A 57 -11.29 -3.74 -6.96
N LEU A 58 -11.46 -2.54 -7.47
CA LEU A 58 -12.37 -2.26 -8.58
C LEU A 58 -11.92 -2.97 -9.86
N LEU A 59 -10.62 -2.96 -10.16
CA LEU A 59 -10.07 -3.69 -11.29
C LEU A 59 -10.33 -5.20 -11.13
N ALA A 60 -9.97 -5.78 -9.99
CA ALA A 60 -10.14 -7.20 -9.69
C ALA A 60 -11.63 -7.61 -9.74
N SER A 61 -12.50 -6.81 -9.13
CA SER A 61 -13.96 -7.05 -9.13
C SER A 61 -14.59 -6.95 -10.53
N SER A 62 -13.94 -6.26 -11.47
CA SER A 62 -14.43 -6.17 -12.86
C SER A 62 -14.44 -7.50 -13.62
N TRP A 63 -13.80 -8.54 -13.09
CA TRP A 63 -13.87 -9.92 -13.59
C TRP A 63 -14.89 -10.79 -12.84
N ALA A 64 -15.46 -10.30 -11.75
CA ALA A 64 -16.46 -11.04 -10.99
C ALA A 64 -17.77 -11.19 -11.78
N LYS A 65 -18.43 -12.34 -11.63
CA LYS A 65 -19.72 -12.62 -12.27
C LYS A 65 -20.90 -12.27 -11.40
N ASP A 66 -20.69 -12.27 -10.09
CA ASP A 66 -21.70 -12.00 -9.07
C ASP A 66 -21.07 -11.35 -7.83
N LEU A 67 -21.90 -10.98 -6.87
CA LEU A 67 -21.46 -10.32 -5.64
C LEU A 67 -20.51 -11.22 -4.82
N GLY A 68 -20.83 -12.52 -4.72
CA GLY A 68 -19.99 -13.47 -3.96
C GLY A 68 -18.59 -13.60 -4.52
N SER A 69 -18.46 -13.74 -5.85
CA SER A 69 -17.16 -13.78 -6.52
C SER A 69 -16.40 -12.45 -6.41
N SER A 70 -17.10 -11.31 -6.42
CA SER A 70 -16.48 -9.99 -6.22
C SER A 70 -15.85 -9.88 -4.82
N VAL A 71 -16.59 -10.30 -3.79
CA VAL A 71 -16.07 -10.30 -2.40
C VAL A 71 -14.90 -11.28 -2.26
N ALA A 72 -15.01 -12.49 -2.83
CA ALA A 72 -13.93 -13.48 -2.75
C ALA A 72 -12.64 -13.00 -3.44
N ILE A 73 -12.74 -12.39 -4.63
CA ILE A 73 -11.61 -11.83 -5.34
C ILE A 73 -10.99 -10.69 -4.51
N GLY A 74 -11.82 -9.81 -3.97
CA GLY A 74 -11.36 -8.71 -3.14
C GLY A 74 -10.61 -9.16 -1.90
N LEU A 75 -11.14 -10.16 -1.19
CA LEU A 75 -10.47 -10.77 -0.04
C LEU A 75 -9.15 -11.44 -0.45
N GLY A 76 -9.14 -12.15 -1.57
CA GLY A 76 -7.92 -12.77 -2.11
C GLY A 76 -6.81 -11.76 -2.40
N VAL A 77 -7.14 -10.66 -3.04
CA VAL A 77 -6.19 -9.55 -3.28
C VAL A 77 -5.63 -8.99 -1.98
N TRP A 78 -6.51 -8.74 -1.00
CA TRP A 78 -6.07 -8.26 0.31
C TRP A 78 -5.15 -9.28 1.01
N MET A 79 -5.51 -10.55 1.00
CA MET A 79 -4.70 -11.62 1.60
C MET A 79 -3.30 -11.72 0.97
N ILE A 80 -3.18 -11.56 -0.35
CA ILE A 80 -1.89 -11.59 -1.03
C ILE A 80 -0.96 -10.52 -0.48
N PHE A 81 -1.41 -9.27 -0.43
CA PHE A 81 -0.56 -8.14 -0.03
C PHE A 81 -0.41 -7.99 1.49
N THR A 82 -1.28 -8.59 2.30
CA THR A 82 -1.24 -8.43 3.76
C THR A 82 -0.70 -9.67 4.48
N LEU A 83 -1.11 -10.86 4.07
CA LEU A 83 -0.73 -12.10 4.76
C LEU A 83 0.34 -12.88 3.99
N LEU A 84 0.18 -13.04 2.69
CA LEU A 84 1.08 -13.87 1.90
C LEU A 84 2.35 -13.14 1.47
N TRP A 85 2.39 -11.81 1.60
CA TRP A 85 3.55 -11.02 1.18
C TRP A 85 4.80 -11.39 1.94
N LEU A 86 4.72 -11.53 3.25
CA LEU A 86 5.83 -11.95 4.09
C LEU A 86 6.37 -13.34 3.67
N VAL A 87 5.47 -14.28 3.39
CA VAL A 87 5.87 -15.61 2.91
C VAL A 87 6.58 -15.51 1.58
N LEU A 88 6.06 -14.70 0.65
CA LEU A 88 6.67 -14.49 -0.66
C LEU A 88 8.07 -13.87 -0.54
N THR A 89 8.22 -12.85 0.29
CA THR A 89 9.52 -12.21 0.57
C THR A 89 10.52 -13.22 1.14
N THR A 90 10.08 -14.04 2.12
CA THR A 90 10.93 -15.08 2.72
C THR A 90 11.36 -16.12 1.70
N VAL A 91 10.47 -16.55 0.80
CA VAL A 91 10.82 -17.49 -0.28
C VAL A 91 11.83 -16.86 -1.24
N VAL A 92 11.63 -15.60 -1.64
CA VAL A 92 12.59 -14.90 -2.52
C VAL A 92 13.95 -14.75 -1.86
N ALA A 93 14.00 -14.41 -0.56
CA ALA A 93 15.24 -14.34 0.21
C ALA A 93 15.97 -15.69 0.21
N GLY A 94 15.26 -16.77 0.54
CA GLY A 94 15.83 -18.12 0.54
C GLY A 94 16.35 -18.55 -0.83
N LEU A 95 15.62 -18.29 -1.91
CA LEU A 95 16.05 -18.57 -3.29
C LEU A 95 17.25 -17.71 -3.71
N SER A 96 17.43 -16.54 -3.10
CA SER A 96 18.58 -15.65 -3.32
C SER A 96 19.81 -16.05 -2.48
N GLY A 97 19.73 -17.14 -1.71
CA GLY A 97 20.81 -17.61 -0.85
C GLY A 97 20.95 -16.82 0.47
N VAL A 98 19.96 -15.99 0.80
CA VAL A 98 19.96 -15.24 2.06
C VAL A 98 19.31 -16.09 3.15
N GLY A 99 19.99 -16.21 4.31
CA GLY A 99 19.46 -16.92 5.47
C GLY A 99 18.17 -16.28 5.98
N VAL A 100 17.15 -17.11 6.18
CA VAL A 100 15.85 -16.68 6.71
C VAL A 100 15.73 -16.89 8.22
N GLU A 101 16.83 -17.30 8.84
CA GLU A 101 16.91 -17.54 10.29
C GLU A 101 16.97 -16.24 11.09
N ASP A 102 17.54 -15.18 10.48
CA ASP A 102 17.61 -13.83 11.06
C ASP A 102 17.00 -12.80 10.09
N LEU A 103 15.73 -12.48 10.34
CA LEU A 103 14.96 -11.50 9.58
C LEU A 103 15.50 -10.06 9.73
N ASN A 104 16.38 -9.81 10.70
CA ASN A 104 17.02 -8.51 10.91
C ASN A 104 18.41 -8.44 10.26
N SER A 105 18.85 -9.50 9.59
CA SER A 105 20.11 -9.45 8.85
C SER A 105 20.06 -8.41 7.74
N LYS A 106 21.17 -7.71 7.47
CA LYS A 106 21.23 -6.65 6.45
C LYS A 106 20.82 -7.15 5.07
N ASP A 107 21.16 -8.38 4.74
CA ASP A 107 20.83 -8.97 3.45
C ASP A 107 19.33 -9.27 3.33
N TYR A 108 18.70 -9.78 4.40
CA TYR A 108 17.25 -10.00 4.43
C TYR A 108 16.50 -8.67 4.35
N VAL A 109 16.86 -7.68 5.18
CA VAL A 109 16.23 -6.33 5.18
C VAL A 109 16.34 -5.67 3.81
N ARG A 110 17.45 -5.85 3.09
CA ARG A 110 17.61 -5.34 1.73
C ARG A 110 16.67 -6.01 0.73
N ILE A 111 16.51 -7.34 0.80
CA ILE A 111 15.56 -8.06 -0.07
C ILE A 111 14.14 -7.66 0.27
N ASP A 112 13.78 -7.59 1.55
CA ASP A 112 12.49 -7.16 2.02
C ASP A 112 12.16 -5.76 1.50
N ALA A 113 13.08 -4.81 1.62
CA ALA A 113 12.92 -3.46 1.11
C ALA A 113 12.71 -3.40 -0.43
N ILE A 114 13.38 -4.27 -1.19
CA ILE A 114 13.17 -4.37 -2.65
C ILE A 114 11.80 -4.98 -2.95
N MET A 115 11.42 -6.05 -2.25
CA MET A 115 10.13 -6.70 -2.41
C MET A 115 8.98 -5.76 -2.08
N ASP A 116 9.13 -4.93 -1.06
CA ASP A 116 8.16 -3.94 -0.63
C ASP A 116 7.78 -2.93 -1.74
N LEU A 117 8.67 -2.64 -2.69
CA LEU A 117 8.33 -1.80 -3.84
C LEU A 117 7.26 -2.41 -4.75
N PHE A 118 7.07 -3.73 -4.71
CA PHE A 118 6.07 -4.46 -5.48
C PHE A 118 4.77 -4.72 -4.71
N SER A 119 4.60 -4.09 -3.55
CA SER A 119 3.41 -4.17 -2.72
C SER A 119 2.88 -2.78 -2.38
N PRO A 120 1.56 -2.53 -2.44
CA PRO A 120 0.99 -1.27 -1.96
C PRO A 120 1.34 -0.98 -0.50
N ASN A 121 1.30 -2.02 0.36
CA ASN A 121 1.67 -1.90 1.77
C ASN A 121 3.16 -1.55 1.94
N GLY A 122 4.02 -2.22 1.20
CA GLY A 122 5.46 -1.99 1.27
C GLY A 122 5.83 -0.57 0.84
N VAL A 123 5.28 -0.08 -0.28
CA VAL A 123 5.50 1.31 -0.70
C VAL A 123 4.96 2.29 0.33
N TYR A 124 3.82 2.00 0.95
CA TYR A 124 3.28 2.82 2.04
C TYR A 124 4.22 2.86 3.24
N HIS A 125 4.77 1.72 3.68
CA HIS A 125 5.75 1.68 4.76
C HIS A 125 7.00 2.50 4.42
N HIS A 126 7.55 2.35 3.23
CA HIS A 126 8.67 3.18 2.78
C HIS A 126 8.37 4.68 2.80
N LEU A 127 7.15 5.10 2.41
CA LEU A 127 6.75 6.51 2.48
C LEU A 127 6.71 7.02 3.92
N LEU A 128 6.22 6.21 4.88
CA LEU A 128 6.18 6.58 6.29
C LEU A 128 7.57 6.64 6.94
N GLU A 129 8.49 5.81 6.46
CA GLU A 129 9.87 5.73 6.97
C GLU A 129 10.77 6.85 6.42
N MET A 130 10.42 7.46 5.28
CA MET A 130 11.24 8.51 4.63
C MET A 130 11.66 9.68 5.55
N PRO A 131 10.81 10.20 6.45
CA PRO A 131 11.21 11.29 7.35
C PRO A 131 12.02 10.82 8.56
N LEU A 132 12.12 9.50 8.80
CA LEU A 132 12.79 8.94 9.98
C LEU A 132 14.29 8.78 9.69
N SER A 133 15.13 9.51 10.42
CA SER A 133 16.58 9.52 10.20
C SER A 133 17.30 8.25 10.64
N ASP A 134 16.67 7.44 11.48
CA ASP A 134 17.20 6.23 12.10
C ASP A 134 16.79 4.93 11.36
N VAL A 135 15.89 5.04 10.38
CA VAL A 135 15.43 3.91 9.57
C VAL A 135 16.00 4.02 8.16
N ASP A 136 17.12 3.36 7.90
CA ASP A 136 17.70 3.27 6.55
C ASP A 136 17.62 1.83 6.05
N ARG A 137 16.67 1.55 5.16
CA ARG A 137 16.54 0.27 4.45
C ARG A 137 17.30 0.25 3.12
N GLY A 138 18.12 1.27 2.83
CA GLY A 138 18.93 1.37 1.62
C GLY A 138 18.11 1.70 0.35
N MET A 139 16.88 2.20 0.48
CA MET A 139 16.04 2.60 -0.66
C MET A 139 16.13 4.10 -0.91
N SER A 140 16.40 4.51 -2.16
CA SER A 140 16.41 5.92 -2.49
C SER A 140 15.00 6.51 -2.51
N PRO A 141 14.80 7.76 -2.03
CA PRO A 141 13.49 8.44 -2.10
C PRO A 141 12.93 8.52 -3.53
N ALA A 142 13.80 8.65 -4.53
CA ALA A 142 13.40 8.66 -5.93
C ALA A 142 12.77 7.32 -6.37
N LEU A 143 13.31 6.20 -5.92
CA LEU A 143 12.80 4.86 -6.24
C LEU A 143 11.45 4.61 -5.56
N ILE A 144 11.30 5.01 -4.29
CA ILE A 144 10.05 4.92 -3.54
C ILE A 144 8.97 5.78 -4.22
N SER A 145 9.31 7.02 -4.60
CA SER A 145 8.39 7.92 -5.31
C SER A 145 7.98 7.33 -6.67
N LEU A 146 8.91 6.75 -7.41
CA LEU A 146 8.62 6.08 -8.68
C LEU A 146 7.65 4.91 -8.48
N ALA A 147 7.88 4.07 -7.46
CA ALA A 147 6.99 2.96 -7.13
C ALA A 147 5.57 3.47 -6.78
N ALA A 148 5.46 4.52 -5.97
CA ALA A 148 4.18 5.15 -5.62
C ALA A 148 3.42 5.69 -6.87
N ILE A 149 4.15 6.31 -7.81
CA ILE A 149 3.58 6.77 -9.08
C ILE A 149 3.11 5.58 -9.93
N LEU A 150 3.90 4.52 -10.05
CA LEU A 150 3.54 3.33 -10.82
C LEU A 150 2.31 2.64 -10.22
N TRP A 151 2.24 2.48 -8.91
CA TRP A 151 1.06 1.94 -8.21
C TRP A 151 -0.20 2.81 -8.41
N SER A 152 -0.03 4.12 -8.57
CA SER A 152 -1.15 5.04 -8.84
C SER A 152 -1.61 4.97 -10.29
N ILE A 153 -0.69 4.87 -11.25
CA ILE A 153 -1.01 4.97 -12.67
C ILE A 153 -1.43 3.62 -13.26
N ILE A 154 -0.68 2.54 -13.00
CA ILE A 154 -0.88 1.26 -13.68
C ILE A 154 -2.26 0.67 -13.39
N PRO A 155 -2.68 0.46 -12.11
CA PRO A 155 -3.99 -0.10 -11.83
C PRO A 155 -5.13 0.80 -12.32
N ALA A 156 -4.99 2.14 -12.18
CA ALA A 156 -5.99 3.10 -12.65
C ALA A 156 -6.15 3.07 -14.17
N TYR A 157 -5.05 2.98 -14.90
CA TYR A 157 -5.08 2.84 -16.36
C TYR A 157 -5.74 1.52 -16.79
N LEU A 158 -5.34 0.40 -16.18
CA LEU A 158 -5.91 -0.91 -16.48
C LEU A 158 -7.41 -0.96 -16.16
N PHE A 159 -7.84 -0.38 -15.04
CA PHE A 159 -9.24 -0.25 -14.67
C PHE A 159 -10.01 0.59 -15.70
N SER A 160 -9.51 1.76 -16.09
CA SER A 160 -10.15 2.61 -17.10
C SER A 160 -10.33 1.88 -18.43
N ARG A 161 -9.28 1.21 -18.89
CA ARG A 161 -9.35 0.40 -20.13
C ARG A 161 -10.33 -0.75 -20.04
N ARG A 162 -10.46 -1.37 -18.86
CA ARG A 162 -11.41 -2.46 -18.65
C ARG A 162 -12.84 -1.97 -18.71
N ILE A 163 -13.15 -0.85 -18.07
CA ILE A 163 -14.50 -0.26 -18.06
C ILE A 163 -14.94 0.19 -19.47
N GLU A 164 -14.02 0.80 -20.26
CA GLU A 164 -14.31 1.17 -21.65
C GLU A 164 -14.72 -0.03 -22.52
N ARG A 165 -14.19 -1.22 -22.26
CA ARG A 165 -14.56 -2.45 -22.96
C ARG A 165 -15.88 -3.07 -22.52
N LEU A 166 -16.36 -2.75 -21.31
CA LEU A 166 -17.62 -3.26 -20.78
C LEU A 166 -18.82 -2.38 -21.19
N HIS A 167 -18.55 -1.12 -21.54
CA HIS A 167 -19.56 -0.13 -21.96
C HIS A 167 -19.10 0.52 -23.29
N PRO A 168 -19.13 -0.23 -24.42
CA PRO A 168 -18.76 0.30 -25.72
C PRO A 168 -19.74 1.38 -26.24
#